data_b690e8788b8888e0036639e360f11b69
#
_entry.id   b690e8788b8888e0036639e360f11b69
#
_cell.length_a   1.000
_cell.length_b   1.000
_cell.length_c   1.000
_cell.angle_alpha   90.00
_cell.angle_beta   90.00
_cell.angle_gamma   90.00
#
_symmetry.space_group_name_H-M   'P 1'
#
loop_
_entity.id
_entity.type
_entity.pdbx_description
1 polymer ?
#
loop_
_entity_poly.entity_id
_entity_poly.type
_entity_poly.pdbx_seq_one_letter_code
_entity_poly.pdbx_strand_id
1 'polypeptide(L)'
;KVNFRYIDWDLYVVLDGKIEIDNKDYRIQIVHGDTIFDEIMENYFQTLLISLFIGIILSIIGAIYLSKRFVGRLKNLSNTINEVKENGIKYRVEISNTNDEFDKVNILFNDMLDEVEEAFNEQSRFVSDASHELRTPLTALQGHLRMIKRWGKNDKERLEKSLDICISETERLTKIVGDLLTLSRCDNEIINLSEIEKIQAKQIILQIIEHYKILNNTTKFKLIMDENLMLKIKQDHLKQILIIFIDNAIKYNDKDECVIDINIFEKNENILFNIRDNGKGIPKDEIPYILNRFYKVDKSRKNNNSFGLGLSIADKIISLYGGRIKIYSEEGIYTEIVLKIKNEL
;
A
#
# COMPACT_ATOMS: atom_id res chain seq x y z
N LYS A 1 -63.90 -38.23 54.72
CA LYS A 1 -63.25 -38.35 53.40
C LYS A 1 -63.16 -36.97 52.81
N VAL A 2 -62.03 -36.62 52.20
CA VAL A 2 -61.84 -35.39 51.47
C VAL A 2 -62.19 -35.66 50.01
N ASN A 3 -63.13 -34.92 49.46
CA ASN A 3 -63.52 -35.00 48.06
C ASN A 3 -63.40 -33.60 47.44
N PHE A 4 -62.86 -33.51 46.22
CA PHE A 4 -62.87 -32.30 45.44
C PHE A 4 -64.09 -32.30 44.53
N ARG A 5 -64.86 -31.21 44.50
CA ARG A 5 -65.98 -31.02 43.59
C ARG A 5 -65.93 -29.68 42.90
N TYR A 6 -66.22 -29.68 41.61
CA TYR A 6 -66.44 -28.43 40.85
C TYR A 6 -67.91 -28.06 40.93
N ILE A 7 -68.24 -26.90 41.47
CA ILE A 7 -69.56 -26.32 41.51
C ILE A 7 -69.44 -24.93 40.84
N ASP A 8 -70.17 -24.68 39.75
CA ASP A 8 -70.20 -23.44 38.98
C ASP A 8 -68.83 -23.01 38.53
N TRP A 9 -67.96 -23.94 38.11
CA TRP A 9 -66.59 -23.75 37.65
C TRP A 9 -65.56 -23.46 38.75
N ASP A 10 -66.01 -23.37 40.03
CA ASP A 10 -65.12 -23.20 41.18
C ASP A 10 -64.76 -24.51 41.82
N LEU A 11 -63.53 -24.67 42.29
CA LEU A 11 -63.04 -25.84 42.98
C LEU A 11 -63.35 -25.75 44.47
N TYR A 12 -64.22 -26.64 44.95
CA TYR A 12 -64.53 -26.71 46.36
C TYR A 12 -63.93 -27.97 47.00
N VAL A 13 -63.33 -27.80 48.16
CA VAL A 13 -62.89 -28.90 49.01
C VAL A 13 -64.07 -29.26 49.92
N VAL A 14 -64.61 -30.45 49.72
CA VAL A 14 -65.75 -30.97 50.52
C VAL A 14 -65.21 -31.99 51.48
N LEU A 15 -65.34 -31.72 52.78
CA LEU A 15 -65.05 -32.65 53.87
C LEU A 15 -66.35 -33.29 54.32
N ASP A 16 -66.48 -34.58 54.04
CA ASP A 16 -67.61 -35.38 54.52
C ASP A 16 -67.25 -36.13 55.81
N GLY A 17 -67.94 -35.82 56.89
CA GLY A 17 -67.89 -36.51 58.21
C GLY A 17 -69.24 -37.08 58.67
N LYS A 18 -69.22 -38.19 59.32
CA LYS A 18 -70.36 -38.69 60.01
C LYS A 18 -70.13 -38.56 61.50
N ILE A 19 -71.12 -38.02 62.20
CA ILE A 19 -71.16 -37.93 63.68
C ILE A 19 -72.42 -38.57 64.17
N GLU A 20 -72.34 -39.44 65.18
CA GLU A 20 -73.46 -40.08 65.87
C GLU A 20 -73.73 -39.30 67.16
N ILE A 21 -74.93 -38.70 67.26
CA ILE A 21 -75.39 -38.02 68.46
C ILE A 21 -76.73 -38.57 68.83
N ASP A 22 -76.90 -39.05 70.08
CA ASP A 22 -78.15 -39.67 70.62
C ASP A 22 -78.72 -40.82 69.76
N ASN A 23 -77.82 -41.72 69.31
CA ASN A 23 -78.16 -42.88 68.51
C ASN A 23 -78.74 -42.51 67.11
N LYS A 24 -78.45 -41.30 66.61
CA LYS A 24 -78.80 -40.84 65.26
C LYS A 24 -77.55 -40.44 64.48
N ASP A 25 -77.41 -40.90 63.23
CA ASP A 25 -76.36 -40.58 62.34
C ASP A 25 -76.61 -39.20 61.68
N TYR A 26 -75.70 -38.30 61.92
CA TYR A 26 -75.66 -36.98 61.22
C TYR A 26 -74.51 -36.95 60.24
N ARG A 27 -74.74 -36.39 59.04
CA ARG A 27 -73.71 -36.16 58.02
C ARG A 27 -73.37 -34.67 58.03
N ILE A 28 -72.11 -34.36 58.32
CA ILE A 28 -71.62 -32.98 58.28
C ILE A 28 -70.78 -32.86 57.00
N GLN A 29 -71.16 -31.91 56.19
CA GLN A 29 -70.37 -31.48 55.06
C GLN A 29 -69.79 -30.09 55.30
N ILE A 30 -68.48 -29.97 55.30
CA ILE A 30 -67.80 -28.65 55.33
C ILE A 30 -67.35 -28.40 53.92
N VAL A 31 -67.86 -27.35 53.30
CA VAL A 31 -67.52 -26.91 51.96
C VAL A 31 -66.61 -25.66 52.08
N HIS A 32 -65.38 -25.74 51.61
CA HIS A 32 -64.47 -24.62 51.60
C HIS A 32 -64.19 -24.22 50.15
N GLY A 33 -64.62 -23.06 49.76
CA GLY A 33 -64.29 -22.48 48.45
C GLY A 33 -62.90 -21.86 48.49
N ASP A 34 -62.09 -22.12 47.48
CA ASP A 34 -60.72 -21.58 47.41
C ASP A 34 -60.70 -20.18 46.77
N THR A 35 -61.57 -19.30 47.26
CA THR A 35 -61.76 -17.93 46.80
C THR A 35 -60.44 -17.07 46.89
N ILE A 36 -59.61 -17.42 47.88
CA ILE A 36 -58.29 -16.73 48.06
C ILE A 36 -57.35 -17.11 46.96
N PHE A 37 -57.38 -18.36 46.48
CA PHE A 37 -56.54 -18.84 45.41
C PHE A 37 -56.93 -18.18 44.09
N ASP A 38 -58.20 -18.06 43.79
CA ASP A 38 -58.69 -17.43 42.57
C ASP A 38 -58.38 -15.94 42.55
N GLU A 39 -58.50 -15.21 43.65
CA GLU A 39 -58.17 -13.80 43.80
C GLU A 39 -56.62 -13.57 43.62
N ILE A 40 -55.81 -14.47 44.19
CA ILE A 40 -54.36 -14.44 44.03
C ILE A 40 -53.99 -14.69 42.55
N MET A 41 -54.61 -15.68 41.90
CA MET A 41 -54.33 -16.03 40.51
C MET A 41 -54.74 -14.90 39.55
N GLU A 42 -55.90 -14.28 39.79
CA GLU A 42 -56.33 -13.13 38.99
C GLU A 42 -55.38 -11.94 39.12
N ASN A 43 -54.99 -11.58 40.34
CA ASN A 43 -54.01 -10.52 40.58
C ASN A 43 -52.63 -10.84 39.98
N TYR A 44 -52.22 -12.11 40.08
CA TYR A 44 -50.95 -12.56 39.48
C TYR A 44 -50.98 -12.46 37.94
N PHE A 45 -52.09 -12.91 37.33
CA PHE A 45 -52.27 -12.83 35.88
C PHE A 45 -52.33 -11.38 35.37
N GLN A 46 -53.03 -10.48 36.07
CA GLN A 46 -53.02 -9.06 35.75
C GLN A 46 -51.63 -8.44 35.86
N THR A 47 -50.91 -8.75 36.93
CA THR A 47 -49.53 -8.27 37.12
C THR A 47 -48.60 -8.77 36.01
N LEU A 48 -48.77 -10.02 35.60
CA LEU A 48 -48.00 -10.64 34.52
C LEU A 48 -48.30 -9.96 33.15
N LEU A 49 -49.58 -9.69 32.87
CA LEU A 49 -49.97 -8.96 31.66
C LEU A 49 -49.43 -7.54 31.63
N ILE A 50 -49.48 -6.82 32.76
CA ILE A 50 -48.94 -5.45 32.87
C ILE A 50 -47.42 -5.48 32.66
N SER A 51 -46.69 -6.40 33.29
CA SER A 51 -45.25 -6.54 33.15
C SER A 51 -44.83 -6.89 31.71
N LEU A 52 -45.60 -7.76 31.06
CA LEU A 52 -45.38 -8.12 29.63
C LEU A 52 -45.58 -6.91 28.74
N PHE A 53 -46.64 -6.12 28.98
CA PHE A 53 -46.92 -4.93 28.18
C PHE A 53 -45.85 -3.86 28.34
N ILE A 54 -45.38 -3.62 29.57
CA ILE A 54 -44.26 -2.71 29.86
C ILE A 54 -42.98 -3.21 29.16
N GLY A 55 -42.69 -4.52 29.24
CA GLY A 55 -41.52 -5.14 28.57
C GLY A 55 -41.52 -4.95 27.05
N ILE A 56 -42.70 -5.11 26.41
CA ILE A 56 -42.86 -4.89 24.97
C ILE A 56 -42.60 -3.41 24.63
N ILE A 57 -43.14 -2.46 25.37
CA ILE A 57 -42.94 -1.03 25.15
C ILE A 57 -41.46 -0.67 25.28
N LEU A 58 -40.78 -1.10 26.33
CA LEU A 58 -39.37 -0.87 26.54
C LEU A 58 -38.52 -1.49 25.44
N SER A 59 -38.86 -2.69 24.98
CA SER A 59 -38.17 -3.35 23.85
C SER A 59 -38.32 -2.57 22.56
N ILE A 60 -39.51 -2.08 22.24
CA ILE A 60 -39.76 -1.27 21.04
C ILE A 60 -38.96 0.05 21.10
N ILE A 61 -38.97 0.76 22.24
CA ILE A 61 -38.20 1.99 22.42
C ILE A 61 -36.72 1.72 22.26
N GLY A 62 -36.18 0.69 22.89
CA GLY A 62 -34.80 0.25 22.77
C GLY A 62 -34.40 -0.10 21.32
N ALA A 63 -35.26 -0.83 20.61
CA ALA A 63 -35.06 -1.21 19.23
C ALA A 63 -35.02 0.01 18.30
N ILE A 64 -35.92 0.99 18.46
CA ILE A 64 -35.95 2.23 17.69
C ILE A 64 -34.70 3.06 17.97
N TYR A 65 -34.29 3.19 19.22
CA TYR A 65 -33.09 3.93 19.60
C TYR A 65 -31.83 3.33 18.99
N LEU A 66 -31.62 2.02 19.15
CA LEU A 66 -30.50 1.30 18.58
C LEU A 66 -30.49 1.38 17.05
N SER A 67 -31.66 1.12 16.43
CA SER A 67 -31.79 1.17 14.97
C SER A 67 -31.39 2.54 14.40
N LYS A 68 -31.89 3.63 14.97
CA LYS A 68 -31.54 4.99 14.54
C LYS A 68 -30.04 5.27 14.66
N ARG A 69 -29.41 4.82 15.73
CA ARG A 69 -27.99 5.02 15.98
C ARG A 69 -27.13 4.24 15.00
N PHE A 70 -27.44 2.96 14.73
CA PHE A 70 -26.71 2.11 13.81
C PHE A 70 -26.94 2.49 12.33
N VAL A 71 -28.19 2.62 11.93
CA VAL A 71 -28.55 2.95 10.53
C VAL A 71 -28.04 4.33 10.14
N GLY A 72 -28.07 5.30 11.07
CA GLY A 72 -27.55 6.63 10.81
C GLY A 72 -26.06 6.62 10.45
N ARG A 73 -25.24 5.87 11.18
CA ARG A 73 -23.79 5.75 10.92
C ARG A 73 -23.48 5.03 9.62
N LEU A 74 -24.20 3.93 9.33
CA LEU A 74 -24.08 3.21 8.05
C LEU A 74 -24.48 4.12 6.87
N LYS A 75 -25.52 4.92 7.04
CA LYS A 75 -25.96 5.87 6.02
C LYS A 75 -24.91 6.94 5.73
N ASN A 76 -24.26 7.48 6.78
CA ASN A 76 -23.17 8.44 6.59
C ASN A 76 -22.00 7.83 5.82
N LEU A 77 -21.54 6.64 6.19
CA LEU A 77 -20.51 5.92 5.45
C LEU A 77 -20.92 5.68 3.99
N SER A 78 -22.15 5.19 3.76
CA SER A 78 -22.69 4.97 2.41
C SER A 78 -22.76 6.27 1.59
N ASN A 79 -23.17 7.37 2.20
CA ASN A 79 -23.22 8.67 1.54
C ASN A 79 -21.81 9.12 1.14
N THR A 80 -20.83 9.02 2.03
CA THR A 80 -19.43 9.38 1.72
C THR A 80 -18.86 8.50 0.61
N ILE A 81 -19.15 7.19 0.60
CA ILE A 81 -18.75 6.30 -0.49
C ILE A 81 -19.34 6.78 -1.83
N ASN A 82 -20.61 7.21 -1.85
CA ASN A 82 -21.23 7.77 -3.06
C ASN A 82 -20.59 9.10 -3.46
N GLU A 83 -20.28 9.98 -2.52
CA GLU A 83 -19.57 11.24 -2.79
C GLU A 83 -18.18 10.98 -3.36
N VAL A 84 -17.44 10.03 -2.81
CA VAL A 84 -16.14 9.62 -3.37
C VAL A 84 -16.28 9.10 -4.81
N LYS A 85 -17.33 8.31 -5.09
CA LYS A 85 -17.60 7.77 -6.43
C LYS A 85 -17.95 8.84 -7.44
N GLU A 86 -18.75 9.85 -7.06
CA GLU A 86 -19.27 10.88 -7.97
C GLU A 86 -18.32 12.08 -8.09
N ASN A 87 -17.68 12.48 -7.00
CA ASN A 87 -16.94 13.74 -6.87
C ASN A 87 -15.42 13.54 -6.67
N GLY A 88 -14.96 12.27 -6.59
CA GLY A 88 -13.55 11.93 -6.45
C GLY A 88 -13.09 11.64 -5.01
N ILE A 89 -11.86 11.17 -4.89
CA ILE A 89 -11.28 10.56 -3.68
C ILE A 89 -10.94 11.53 -2.53
N LYS A 90 -11.28 12.80 -2.63
CA LYS A 90 -10.94 13.82 -1.62
C LYS A 90 -11.88 13.83 -0.41
N TYR A 91 -13.01 13.17 -0.52
CA TYR A 91 -13.98 13.11 0.57
C TYR A 91 -13.54 12.11 1.64
N ARG A 92 -13.83 12.44 2.90
CA ARG A 92 -13.52 11.58 4.05
C ARG A 92 -14.74 11.39 4.92
N VAL A 93 -14.86 10.23 5.56
CA VAL A 93 -15.90 9.98 6.55
C VAL A 93 -15.57 10.70 7.84
N GLU A 94 -16.57 11.37 8.42
CA GLU A 94 -16.42 12.03 9.73
C GLU A 94 -16.23 10.97 10.83
N ILE A 95 -15.25 11.19 11.69
CA ILE A 95 -14.95 10.35 12.86
C ILE A 95 -15.68 10.97 14.05
N SER A 96 -16.57 10.21 14.68
CA SER A 96 -17.42 10.70 15.77
C SER A 96 -16.73 10.73 17.15
N ASN A 97 -15.49 10.29 17.26
CA ASN A 97 -14.68 10.24 18.50
C ASN A 97 -15.33 9.46 19.65
N THR A 98 -16.21 8.51 19.34
CA THR A 98 -16.83 7.61 20.32
C THR A 98 -15.98 6.38 20.62
N ASN A 99 -14.90 6.19 19.88
CA ASN A 99 -13.92 5.09 20.01
C ASN A 99 -14.57 3.69 19.91
N ASP A 100 -15.65 3.58 19.14
CA ASP A 100 -16.34 2.31 18.89
C ASP A 100 -15.89 1.63 17.58
N GLU A 101 -16.48 0.48 17.25
CA GLU A 101 -16.15 -0.29 16.06
C GLU A 101 -16.43 0.46 14.75
N PHE A 102 -17.38 1.38 14.73
CA PHE A 102 -17.67 2.22 13.56
C PHE A 102 -16.58 3.26 13.33
N ASP A 103 -16.08 3.89 14.40
CA ASP A 103 -14.96 4.82 14.27
C ASP A 103 -13.70 4.12 13.74
N LYS A 104 -13.43 2.87 14.18
CA LYS A 104 -12.32 2.06 13.64
C LYS A 104 -12.48 1.79 12.13
N VAL A 105 -13.69 1.43 11.70
CA VAL A 105 -13.99 1.21 10.27
C VAL A 105 -13.82 2.50 9.48
N ASN A 106 -14.30 3.63 10.00
CA ASN A 106 -14.18 4.93 9.35
C ASN A 106 -12.71 5.38 9.21
N ILE A 107 -11.89 5.13 10.25
CA ILE A 107 -10.44 5.40 10.20
C ILE A 107 -9.78 4.55 9.12
N LEU A 108 -9.99 3.22 9.15
CA LEU A 108 -9.42 2.32 8.13
C LEU A 108 -9.87 2.67 6.71
N PHE A 109 -11.12 3.11 6.54
CA PHE A 109 -11.62 3.57 5.25
C PHE A 109 -10.93 4.86 4.80
N ASN A 110 -10.75 5.83 5.71
CA ASN A 110 -10.04 7.06 5.41
C ASN A 110 -8.55 6.80 5.09
N ASP A 111 -7.88 5.93 5.86
CA ASP A 111 -6.49 5.52 5.60
C ASP A 111 -6.35 4.89 4.20
N MET A 112 -7.29 4.01 3.83
CA MET A 112 -7.32 3.43 2.47
C MET A 112 -7.52 4.51 1.40
N LEU A 113 -8.39 5.51 1.64
CA LEU A 113 -8.57 6.61 0.69
C LEU A 113 -7.31 7.49 0.59
N ASP A 114 -6.58 7.69 1.69
CA ASP A 114 -5.32 8.43 1.68
C ASP A 114 -4.28 7.70 0.83
N GLU A 115 -4.14 6.38 0.97
CA GLU A 115 -3.25 5.56 0.14
C GLU A 115 -3.64 5.62 -1.36
N VAL A 116 -4.94 5.54 -1.66
CA VAL A 116 -5.44 5.64 -3.05
C VAL A 116 -5.19 7.04 -3.63
N GLU A 117 -5.41 8.10 -2.84
CA GLU A 117 -5.16 9.48 -3.27
C GLU A 117 -3.67 9.73 -3.52
N GLU A 118 -2.80 9.21 -2.66
CA GLU A 118 -1.35 9.31 -2.84
C GLU A 118 -0.91 8.58 -4.12
N ALA A 119 -1.35 7.33 -4.32
CA ALA A 119 -1.06 6.55 -5.53
C ALA A 119 -1.57 7.24 -6.81
N PHE A 120 -2.76 7.82 -6.78
CA PHE A 120 -3.33 8.57 -7.91
C PHE A 120 -2.53 9.84 -8.22
N ASN A 121 -2.12 10.58 -7.18
CA ASN A 121 -1.31 11.77 -7.35
C ASN A 121 0.10 11.44 -7.88
N GLU A 122 0.72 10.36 -7.42
CA GLU A 122 1.98 9.86 -7.97
C GLU A 122 1.85 9.46 -9.43
N GLN A 123 0.80 8.72 -9.79
CA GLN A 123 0.52 8.33 -11.17
C GLN A 123 0.28 9.54 -12.08
N SER A 124 -0.45 10.55 -11.59
CA SER A 124 -0.72 11.78 -12.34
C SER A 124 0.56 12.60 -12.58
N ARG A 125 1.42 12.73 -11.56
CA ARG A 125 2.75 13.36 -11.69
C ARG A 125 3.62 12.60 -12.69
N PHE A 126 3.67 11.28 -12.58
CA PHE A 126 4.42 10.43 -13.51
C PHE A 126 4.03 10.66 -14.97
N VAL A 127 2.73 10.69 -15.29
CA VAL A 127 2.23 10.95 -16.66
C VAL A 127 2.58 12.37 -17.13
N SER A 128 2.45 13.36 -16.24
CA SER A 128 2.82 14.75 -16.53
C SER A 128 4.31 14.90 -16.83
N ASP A 129 5.16 14.36 -15.97
CA ASP A 129 6.61 14.46 -16.09
C ASP A 129 7.14 13.69 -17.31
N ALA A 130 6.60 12.47 -17.56
CA ALA A 130 6.89 11.71 -18.77
C ALA A 130 6.55 12.49 -20.04
N SER A 131 5.38 13.15 -20.06
CA SER A 131 4.92 13.96 -21.17
C SER A 131 5.85 15.16 -21.41
N HIS A 132 6.33 15.79 -20.35
CA HIS A 132 7.28 16.91 -20.44
C HIS A 132 8.66 16.46 -20.95
N GLU A 133 9.21 15.36 -20.41
CA GLU A 133 10.52 14.84 -20.80
C GLU A 133 10.53 14.26 -22.23
N LEU A 134 9.37 13.77 -22.74
CA LEU A 134 9.22 13.34 -24.15
C LEU A 134 9.03 14.52 -25.09
N ARG A 135 8.33 15.57 -24.69
CA ARG A 135 8.03 16.73 -25.57
C ARG A 135 9.28 17.50 -25.97
N THR A 136 10.23 17.66 -25.06
CA THR A 136 11.46 18.43 -25.29
C THR A 136 12.31 17.87 -26.45
N PRO A 137 12.72 16.58 -26.42
CA PRO A 137 13.50 16.00 -27.53
C PRO A 137 12.70 15.93 -28.83
N LEU A 138 11.40 15.69 -28.76
CA LEU A 138 10.52 15.66 -29.93
C LEU A 138 10.47 17.05 -30.61
N THR A 139 10.38 18.11 -29.82
CA THR A 139 10.38 19.48 -30.34
C THR A 139 11.75 19.85 -31.01
N ALA A 140 12.85 19.43 -30.37
CA ALA A 140 14.18 19.61 -30.93
C ALA A 140 14.32 18.85 -32.26
N LEU A 141 13.93 17.58 -32.29
CA LEU A 141 13.90 16.74 -33.50
C LEU A 141 13.12 17.40 -34.64
N GLN A 142 11.88 17.83 -34.34
CA GLN A 142 11.05 18.54 -35.34
C GLN A 142 11.70 19.84 -35.84
N GLY A 143 12.35 20.60 -34.97
CA GLY A 143 13.07 21.82 -35.31
C GLY A 143 14.20 21.54 -36.28
N HIS A 144 15.06 20.58 -35.98
CA HIS A 144 16.19 20.20 -36.82
C HIS A 144 15.75 19.61 -38.17
N LEU A 145 14.71 18.77 -38.19
CA LEU A 145 14.12 18.25 -39.43
C LEU A 145 13.57 19.38 -40.33
N ARG A 146 12.92 20.41 -39.74
CA ARG A 146 12.48 21.60 -40.49
C ARG A 146 13.65 22.40 -41.04
N MET A 147 14.77 22.53 -40.28
CA MET A 147 15.99 23.19 -40.73
C MET A 147 16.63 22.42 -41.91
N ILE A 148 16.73 21.11 -41.83
CA ILE A 148 17.20 20.24 -42.90
C ILE A 148 16.37 20.42 -44.16
N LYS A 149 15.04 20.43 -44.02
CA LYS A 149 14.11 20.61 -45.15
C LYS A 149 14.28 21.97 -45.83
N ARG A 150 14.59 23.04 -45.06
CA ARG A 150 14.64 24.41 -45.57
C ARG A 150 16.04 24.78 -46.14
N TRP A 151 17.11 24.33 -45.51
CA TRP A 151 18.50 24.79 -45.84
C TRP A 151 19.47 23.63 -46.13
N GLY A 152 19.13 22.39 -45.85
CA GLY A 152 20.08 21.27 -45.94
C GLY A 152 20.66 21.01 -47.33
N LYS A 153 20.00 21.50 -48.42
CA LYS A 153 20.54 21.35 -49.78
C LYS A 153 21.70 22.27 -50.09
N ASN A 154 21.82 23.39 -49.37
CA ASN A 154 22.77 24.45 -49.67
C ASN A 154 23.92 24.59 -48.64
N ASP A 155 23.82 23.87 -47.50
CA ASP A 155 24.78 23.96 -46.41
C ASP A 155 25.01 22.55 -45.81
N LYS A 156 26.06 21.90 -46.30
CA LYS A 156 26.39 20.51 -45.94
C LYS A 156 26.78 20.38 -44.45
N GLU A 157 27.47 21.37 -43.90
CA GLU A 157 27.89 21.36 -42.49
C GLU A 157 26.68 21.46 -41.54
N ARG A 158 25.74 22.34 -41.85
CA ARG A 158 24.47 22.43 -41.10
C ARG A 158 23.62 21.19 -41.25
N LEU A 159 23.63 20.56 -42.44
CA LEU A 159 22.90 19.31 -42.66
C LEU A 159 23.44 18.21 -41.72
N GLU A 160 24.77 17.96 -41.75
CA GLU A 160 25.41 16.94 -40.91
C GLU A 160 25.17 17.21 -39.44
N LYS A 161 25.39 18.42 -38.94
CA LYS A 161 25.15 18.79 -37.55
C LYS A 161 23.69 18.59 -37.13
N SER A 162 22.73 18.91 -38.00
CA SER A 162 21.32 18.72 -37.71
C SER A 162 20.93 17.25 -37.72
N LEU A 163 21.53 16.42 -38.58
CA LEU A 163 21.33 14.96 -38.57
C LEU A 163 21.87 14.32 -37.28
N ASP A 164 23.09 14.72 -36.84
CA ASP A 164 23.67 14.23 -35.60
C ASP A 164 22.78 14.54 -34.38
N ILE A 165 22.22 15.77 -34.35
CA ILE A 165 21.27 16.13 -33.29
C ILE A 165 19.98 15.29 -33.40
N CYS A 166 19.45 15.04 -34.60
CA CYS A 166 18.31 14.20 -34.78
C CYS A 166 18.56 12.77 -34.30
N ILE A 167 19.73 12.20 -34.58
CA ILE A 167 20.13 10.88 -34.13
C ILE A 167 20.20 10.84 -32.60
N SER A 168 20.91 11.79 -31.99
CA SER A 168 21.06 11.86 -30.53
C SER A 168 19.75 12.05 -29.80
N GLU A 169 18.80 12.85 -30.33
CA GLU A 169 17.50 13.04 -29.71
C GLU A 169 16.60 11.79 -29.89
N THR A 170 16.79 11.03 -30.97
CA THR A 170 16.10 9.75 -31.18
C THR A 170 16.60 8.68 -30.20
N GLU A 171 17.91 8.57 -30.00
CA GLU A 171 18.51 7.68 -29.00
C GLU A 171 18.03 8.04 -27.59
N ARG A 172 17.96 9.34 -27.30
CA ARG A 172 17.43 9.86 -26.05
C ARG A 172 15.97 9.46 -25.82
N LEU A 173 15.12 9.62 -26.84
CA LEU A 173 13.71 9.18 -26.77
C LEU A 173 13.60 7.68 -26.56
N THR A 174 14.41 6.88 -27.25
CA THR A 174 14.43 5.43 -27.09
C THR A 174 14.79 5.02 -25.67
N LYS A 175 15.77 5.70 -25.05
CA LYS A 175 16.14 5.46 -23.65
C LYS A 175 15.00 5.80 -22.68
N ILE A 176 14.33 6.96 -22.86
CA ILE A 176 13.19 7.34 -22.02
C ILE A 176 12.09 6.28 -22.09
N VAL A 177 11.71 5.87 -23.30
CA VAL A 177 10.66 4.84 -23.50
C VAL A 177 11.06 3.51 -22.86
N GLY A 178 12.32 3.10 -23.02
CA GLY A 178 12.86 1.90 -22.38
C GLY A 178 12.78 1.94 -20.85
N ASP A 179 13.17 3.07 -20.25
CA ASP A 179 13.10 3.29 -18.80
C ASP A 179 11.65 3.28 -18.29
N LEU A 180 10.72 3.93 -19.03
CA LEU A 180 9.28 3.93 -18.70
C LEU A 180 8.66 2.52 -18.77
N LEU A 181 9.00 1.75 -19.83
CA LEU A 181 8.54 0.37 -19.97
C LEU A 181 9.08 -0.53 -18.84
N THR A 182 10.32 -0.30 -18.42
CA THR A 182 10.90 -1.03 -17.29
C THR A 182 10.18 -0.72 -15.99
N LEU A 183 9.91 0.55 -15.69
CA LEU A 183 9.11 0.94 -14.51
C LEU A 183 7.74 0.31 -14.54
N SER A 184 7.05 0.38 -15.69
CA SER A 184 5.71 -0.21 -15.85
C SER A 184 5.70 -1.72 -15.64
N ARG A 185 6.75 -2.44 -16.09
CA ARG A 185 6.91 -3.88 -15.84
C ARG A 185 7.11 -4.15 -14.36
N CYS A 186 8.04 -3.44 -13.72
CA CYS A 186 8.31 -3.60 -12.29
C CYS A 186 7.09 -3.25 -11.40
N ASP A 187 6.24 -2.28 -11.81
CA ASP A 187 5.02 -1.95 -11.08
C ASP A 187 3.98 -3.08 -11.08
N ASN A 188 3.96 -3.89 -12.15
CA ASN A 188 3.01 -5.00 -12.31
C ASN A 188 3.62 -6.38 -12.03
N GLU A 189 4.92 -6.44 -11.78
CA GLU A 189 5.62 -7.71 -11.57
C GLU A 189 5.48 -8.19 -10.13
N ILE A 190 4.91 -9.38 -9.97
CA ILE A 190 4.87 -10.09 -8.69
C ILE A 190 5.95 -11.17 -8.74
N ILE A 191 6.99 -11.00 -7.94
CA ILE A 191 8.07 -11.97 -7.86
C ILE A 191 7.77 -12.99 -6.76
N ASN A 192 7.63 -14.26 -7.15
CA ASN A 192 7.65 -15.36 -6.21
C ASN A 192 9.11 -15.76 -5.92
N LEU A 193 9.65 -15.32 -4.80
CA LEU A 193 11.04 -15.58 -4.44
C LEU A 193 11.38 -17.07 -4.38
N SER A 194 10.41 -17.97 -4.15
CA SER A 194 10.63 -19.41 -4.11
C SER A 194 10.97 -20.00 -5.48
N GLU A 195 10.54 -19.36 -6.58
CA GLU A 195 10.75 -19.83 -7.96
C GLU A 195 12.00 -19.26 -8.62
N ILE A 196 12.71 -18.34 -7.96
CA ILE A 196 13.91 -17.73 -8.52
C ILE A 196 15.11 -18.64 -8.24
N GLU A 197 15.79 -19.02 -9.31
CA GLU A 197 17.07 -19.73 -9.21
C GLU A 197 18.17 -18.82 -8.66
N LYS A 198 19.05 -19.39 -7.84
CA LYS A 198 20.24 -18.69 -7.37
C LYS A 198 21.25 -18.57 -8.50
N ILE A 199 21.76 -17.36 -8.68
CA ILE A 199 22.79 -17.06 -9.70
C ILE A 199 24.13 -16.76 -9.04
N GLN A 200 25.21 -17.10 -9.73
CA GLN A 200 26.58 -16.76 -9.32
C GLN A 200 26.86 -15.29 -9.69
N ALA A 201 26.78 -14.40 -8.70
CA ALA A 201 26.85 -12.96 -8.92
C ALA A 201 28.21 -12.50 -9.49
N LYS A 202 29.32 -13.12 -9.06
CA LYS A 202 30.69 -12.68 -9.40
C LYS A 202 30.92 -12.61 -10.90
N GLN A 203 30.49 -13.61 -11.67
CA GLN A 203 30.70 -13.63 -13.12
C GLN A 203 29.99 -12.47 -13.82
N ILE A 204 28.74 -12.20 -13.41
CA ILE A 204 27.93 -11.14 -14.00
C ILE A 204 28.54 -9.78 -13.70
N ILE A 205 28.96 -9.56 -12.45
CA ILE A 205 29.58 -8.29 -12.02
C ILE A 205 30.90 -8.03 -12.74
N LEU A 206 31.74 -9.06 -12.87
CA LEU A 206 33.00 -8.95 -13.61
C LEU A 206 32.78 -8.63 -15.08
N GLN A 207 31.81 -9.27 -15.75
CA GLN A 207 31.47 -8.94 -17.15
C GLN A 207 31.07 -7.46 -17.31
N ILE A 208 30.28 -6.94 -16.39
CA ILE A 208 29.87 -5.51 -16.41
C ILE A 208 31.10 -4.61 -16.21
N ILE A 209 31.93 -4.90 -15.22
CA ILE A 209 33.14 -4.11 -14.93
C ILE A 209 34.10 -4.12 -16.15
N GLU A 210 34.32 -5.27 -16.77
CA GLU A 210 35.15 -5.37 -17.96
C GLU A 210 34.60 -4.54 -19.12
N HIS A 211 33.31 -4.60 -19.35
CA HIS A 211 32.66 -3.77 -20.36
C HIS A 211 32.89 -2.27 -20.12
N TYR A 212 32.72 -1.79 -18.90
CA TYR A 212 32.93 -0.39 -18.58
C TYR A 212 34.41 0.05 -18.62
N LYS A 213 35.36 -0.84 -18.30
CA LYS A 213 36.80 -0.59 -18.47
C LYS A 213 37.18 -0.35 -19.93
N ILE A 214 36.52 -1.08 -20.86
CA ILE A 214 36.75 -0.90 -22.31
C ILE A 214 36.17 0.43 -22.77
N LEU A 215 34.98 0.80 -22.30
CA LEU A 215 34.29 2.04 -22.69
C LEU A 215 34.93 3.29 -22.08
N ASN A 216 35.50 3.20 -20.89
CA ASN A 216 36.03 4.33 -20.14
C ASN A 216 37.34 3.96 -19.42
N ASN A 217 38.47 4.24 -20.07
CA ASN A 217 39.80 3.89 -19.55
C ASN A 217 40.21 4.67 -18.28
N THR A 218 39.50 5.74 -17.93
CA THR A 218 39.79 6.57 -16.74
C THR A 218 39.07 6.08 -15.48
N THR A 219 38.20 5.06 -15.60
CA THR A 219 37.44 4.52 -14.45
C THR A 219 38.19 3.35 -13.84
N LYS A 220 38.49 3.44 -12.56
CA LYS A 220 39.05 2.36 -11.75
C LYS A 220 37.96 1.67 -10.91
N PHE A 221 37.93 0.35 -11.02
CA PHE A 221 37.00 -0.48 -10.23
C PHE A 221 37.78 -1.30 -9.20
N LYS A 222 37.25 -1.31 -7.96
CA LYS A 222 37.71 -2.19 -6.91
C LYS A 222 36.52 -3.06 -6.48
N LEU A 223 36.66 -4.39 -6.64
CA LEU A 223 35.65 -5.36 -6.28
C LEU A 223 36.12 -6.21 -5.10
N ILE A 224 35.33 -6.22 -4.03
CA ILE A 224 35.49 -7.10 -2.87
C ILE A 224 34.21 -7.89 -2.69
N MET A 225 34.28 -9.20 -2.87
CA MET A 225 33.15 -10.10 -2.67
C MET A 225 33.62 -11.55 -2.48
N ASP A 226 32.77 -12.36 -1.89
CA ASP A 226 33.00 -13.81 -1.80
C ASP A 226 32.87 -14.42 -3.22
N GLU A 227 33.81 -15.35 -3.54
CA GLU A 227 33.84 -16.01 -4.83
C GLU A 227 32.61 -16.87 -5.12
N ASN A 228 32.05 -17.46 -4.07
CA ASN A 228 30.94 -18.41 -4.14
C ASN A 228 29.60 -17.79 -3.79
N LEU A 229 29.50 -16.46 -3.74
CA LEU A 229 28.27 -15.78 -3.37
C LEU A 229 27.16 -16.05 -4.38
N MET A 230 26.11 -16.69 -3.91
CA MET A 230 24.91 -17.00 -4.68
C MET A 230 23.81 -16.01 -4.32
N LEU A 231 23.19 -15.40 -5.34
CA LEU A 231 22.11 -14.43 -5.19
C LEU A 231 20.79 -14.98 -5.73
N LYS A 232 19.73 -14.75 -4.99
CA LYS A 232 18.36 -15.06 -5.39
C LYS A 232 17.71 -13.87 -6.08
N ILE A 233 18.19 -13.55 -7.26
CA ILE A 233 17.78 -12.41 -8.10
C ILE A 233 17.80 -12.78 -9.58
N LYS A 234 16.89 -12.27 -10.39
CA LYS A 234 16.97 -12.42 -11.84
C LYS A 234 18.22 -11.74 -12.38
N GLN A 235 18.93 -12.43 -13.29
CA GLN A 235 20.18 -11.93 -13.86
C GLN A 235 20.04 -10.55 -14.48
N ASP A 236 18.94 -10.30 -15.20
CA ASP A 236 18.70 -9.02 -15.88
C ASP A 236 18.46 -7.89 -14.88
N HIS A 237 17.79 -8.18 -13.74
CA HIS A 237 17.59 -7.21 -12.67
C HIS A 237 18.91 -6.84 -11.99
N LEU A 238 19.77 -7.82 -11.71
CA LEU A 238 21.11 -7.56 -11.16
C LEU A 238 21.94 -6.70 -12.12
N LYS A 239 21.96 -7.05 -13.41
CA LYS A 239 22.65 -6.24 -14.44
C LYS A 239 22.14 -4.81 -14.47
N GLN A 240 20.84 -4.63 -14.50
CA GLN A 240 20.20 -3.33 -14.58
C GLN A 240 20.51 -2.44 -13.37
N ILE A 241 20.44 -2.99 -12.15
CA ILE A 241 20.80 -2.29 -10.92
C ILE A 241 22.26 -1.79 -11.00
N LEU A 242 23.19 -2.68 -11.37
CA LEU A 242 24.61 -2.33 -11.43
C LEU A 242 24.91 -1.28 -12.51
N ILE A 243 24.31 -1.41 -13.70
CA ILE A 243 24.43 -0.45 -14.79
C ILE A 243 23.97 0.94 -14.34
N ILE A 244 22.81 1.02 -13.67
CA ILE A 244 22.27 2.30 -13.18
C ILE A 244 23.25 2.98 -12.22
N PHE A 245 23.84 2.25 -11.28
CA PHE A 245 24.74 2.83 -10.29
C PHE A 245 26.09 3.18 -10.89
N ILE A 246 26.65 2.34 -11.77
CA ILE A 246 27.91 2.61 -12.45
C ILE A 246 27.77 3.81 -13.40
N ASP A 247 26.69 3.87 -14.19
CA ASP A 247 26.39 5.02 -15.06
C ASP A 247 26.30 6.31 -14.25
N ASN A 248 25.62 6.30 -13.10
CA ASN A 248 25.53 7.45 -12.23
C ASN A 248 26.90 7.84 -11.67
N ALA A 249 27.68 6.89 -11.17
CA ALA A 249 29.01 7.14 -10.64
C ALA A 249 29.95 7.79 -11.69
N ILE A 250 29.97 7.25 -12.90
CA ILE A 250 30.79 7.82 -14.01
C ILE A 250 30.28 9.20 -14.42
N LYS A 251 28.98 9.35 -14.56
CA LYS A 251 28.36 10.58 -15.06
C LYS A 251 28.50 11.76 -14.12
N TYR A 252 28.40 11.51 -12.82
CA TYR A 252 28.46 12.53 -11.79
C TYR A 252 29.84 12.64 -11.14
N ASN A 253 30.86 12.05 -11.78
CA ASN A 253 32.24 12.24 -11.41
C ASN A 253 32.77 13.56 -12.04
N ASP A 254 33.46 14.35 -11.25
CA ASP A 254 34.09 15.61 -11.64
C ASP A 254 35.61 15.58 -11.45
N LYS A 255 36.18 14.41 -11.10
CA LYS A 255 37.59 14.21 -10.86
C LYS A 255 38.27 13.61 -12.11
N ASP A 256 39.58 13.81 -12.22
CA ASP A 256 40.41 13.27 -13.33
C ASP A 256 40.33 11.72 -13.39
N GLU A 257 40.17 11.08 -12.24
CA GLU A 257 40.04 9.64 -12.11
C GLU A 257 38.75 9.28 -11.38
N CYS A 258 37.88 8.52 -12.05
CA CYS A 258 36.69 7.97 -11.44
C CYS A 258 37.06 6.67 -10.73
N VAL A 259 36.80 6.59 -9.42
CA VAL A 259 37.03 5.37 -8.61
C VAL A 259 35.69 4.85 -8.10
N ILE A 260 35.39 3.58 -8.40
CA ILE A 260 34.16 2.91 -7.98
C ILE A 260 34.54 1.67 -7.17
N ASP A 261 34.24 1.71 -5.88
CA ASP A 261 34.41 0.59 -4.96
C ASP A 261 33.10 -0.19 -4.81
N ILE A 262 33.12 -1.48 -5.13
CA ILE A 262 31.96 -2.37 -5.04
C ILE A 262 32.28 -3.45 -4.02
N ASN A 263 31.58 -3.42 -2.87
CA ASN A 263 31.73 -4.39 -1.81
C ASN A 263 30.43 -5.17 -1.65
N ILE A 264 30.46 -6.50 -1.74
CA ILE A 264 29.29 -7.37 -1.62
C ILE A 264 29.57 -8.46 -0.62
N PHE A 265 28.73 -8.55 0.40
CA PHE A 265 28.89 -9.53 1.46
C PHE A 265 27.55 -9.98 2.02
N GLU A 266 27.49 -11.19 2.51
CA GLU A 266 26.34 -11.76 3.20
C GLU A 266 26.42 -11.45 4.70
N LYS A 267 25.30 -10.98 5.26
CA LYS A 267 25.18 -10.71 6.70
C LYS A 267 23.74 -10.97 7.15
N ASN A 268 23.58 -11.92 8.12
CA ASN A 268 22.29 -12.22 8.73
C ASN A 268 21.19 -12.47 7.67
N GLU A 269 21.40 -13.43 6.76
CA GLU A 269 20.46 -13.81 5.68
C GLU A 269 20.12 -12.67 4.70
N ASN A 270 20.89 -11.61 4.72
CA ASN A 270 20.76 -10.51 3.76
C ASN A 270 22.05 -10.34 2.99
N ILE A 271 21.93 -10.02 1.72
CA ILE A 271 23.05 -9.55 0.91
C ILE A 271 23.09 -8.04 0.99
N LEU A 272 24.27 -7.54 1.29
CA LEU A 272 24.56 -6.12 1.30
C LEU A 272 25.48 -5.80 0.12
N PHE A 273 25.01 -4.93 -0.77
CA PHE A 273 25.83 -4.31 -1.79
C PHE A 273 26.18 -2.90 -1.31
N ASN A 274 27.45 -2.61 -1.28
CA ASN A 274 27.94 -1.29 -0.96
C ASN A 274 28.73 -0.77 -2.19
N ILE A 275 28.15 0.19 -2.90
CA ILE A 275 28.73 0.77 -4.11
C ILE A 275 29.06 2.23 -3.78
N ARG A 276 30.35 2.56 -3.79
CA ARG A 276 30.85 3.88 -3.45
C ARG A 276 31.65 4.46 -4.60
N ASP A 277 31.33 5.69 -4.98
CA ASP A 277 32.10 6.49 -5.94
C ASP A 277 32.77 7.67 -5.25
N ASN A 278 33.80 8.20 -5.90
CA ASN A 278 34.52 9.39 -5.47
C ASN A 278 34.03 10.67 -6.18
N GLY A 279 32.82 10.69 -6.72
CA GLY A 279 32.28 11.81 -7.49
C GLY A 279 31.92 13.04 -6.66
N LYS A 280 31.14 13.94 -7.27
CA LYS A 280 30.75 15.22 -6.67
C LYS A 280 29.85 15.14 -5.42
N GLY A 281 29.39 13.96 -5.06
CA GLY A 281 28.47 13.79 -3.94
C GLY A 281 27.08 14.40 -4.18
N ILE A 282 26.24 14.32 -3.16
CA ILE A 282 24.84 14.79 -3.16
C ILE A 282 24.62 15.64 -1.91
N PRO A 283 24.06 16.84 -2.01
CA PRO A 283 23.68 17.66 -0.86
C PRO A 283 22.70 16.92 0.06
N LYS A 284 22.84 17.10 1.38
CA LYS A 284 22.06 16.33 2.38
C LYS A 284 20.55 16.54 2.27
N ASP A 285 20.13 17.73 1.92
CA ASP A 285 18.72 18.12 1.71
C ASP A 285 18.10 17.50 0.48
N GLU A 286 18.91 17.08 -0.50
CA GLU A 286 18.46 16.43 -1.73
C GLU A 286 18.32 14.90 -1.60
N ILE A 287 19.07 14.27 -0.68
CA ILE A 287 19.08 12.81 -0.50
C ILE A 287 17.68 12.18 -0.35
N PRO A 288 16.71 12.76 0.39
CA PRO A 288 15.38 12.18 0.51
C PRO A 288 14.60 12.10 -0.79
N TYR A 289 14.97 12.91 -1.81
CA TYR A 289 14.20 13.05 -3.04
C TYR A 289 14.80 12.34 -4.25
N ILE A 290 16.09 11.95 -4.20
CA ILE A 290 16.80 11.40 -5.37
C ILE A 290 16.29 10.05 -5.86
N LEU A 291 15.51 9.31 -5.05
CA LEU A 291 14.83 8.10 -5.45
C LEU A 291 13.48 8.37 -6.14
N ASN A 292 12.98 9.61 -6.09
CA ASN A 292 11.73 9.97 -6.76
C ASN A 292 11.91 9.96 -8.29
N ARG A 293 10.86 9.56 -8.99
CA ARG A 293 10.83 9.53 -10.45
C ARG A 293 11.05 10.94 -11.01
N PHE A 294 11.88 11.07 -12.06
CA PHE A 294 12.23 12.33 -12.74
C PHE A 294 12.97 13.37 -11.89
N TYR A 295 13.36 13.00 -10.66
CA TYR A 295 14.09 13.94 -9.81
C TYR A 295 15.54 14.12 -10.25
N LYS A 296 16.02 15.37 -10.21
CA LYS A 296 17.40 15.77 -10.58
C LYS A 296 17.86 16.87 -9.62
N VAL A 297 19.02 16.68 -9.00
CA VAL A 297 19.66 17.68 -8.12
C VAL A 297 19.94 18.97 -8.87
N ASP A 298 20.50 18.88 -10.08
CA ASP A 298 20.79 19.99 -10.96
C ASP A 298 19.74 20.17 -12.06
N LYS A 299 18.77 21.05 -11.86
CA LYS A 299 17.75 21.41 -12.88
C LYS A 299 18.32 22.28 -14.04
N SER A 300 19.49 22.90 -13.83
CA SER A 300 20.01 23.91 -14.75
C SER A 300 20.94 23.38 -15.86
N ARG A 301 21.49 22.17 -15.73
CA ARG A 301 22.37 21.57 -16.73
C ARG A 301 21.59 20.95 -17.88
N LYS A 302 21.36 21.73 -18.95
CA LYS A 302 20.70 21.33 -20.20
C LYS A 302 21.33 20.13 -20.93
N ASN A 303 22.58 19.77 -20.61
CA ASN A 303 23.34 18.72 -21.31
C ASN A 303 23.43 17.38 -20.58
N ASN A 304 22.69 17.16 -19.51
CA ASN A 304 22.73 15.89 -18.83
C ASN A 304 21.68 14.92 -19.42
N ASN A 305 22.15 13.90 -20.16
CA ASN A 305 21.35 12.81 -20.78
C ASN A 305 20.65 11.90 -19.76
N SER A 306 20.39 12.33 -18.53
CA SER A 306 19.64 11.56 -17.53
C SER A 306 18.25 12.15 -17.32
N PHE A 307 17.27 11.27 -17.17
CA PHE A 307 15.85 11.63 -16.97
C PHE A 307 15.43 11.59 -15.52
N GLY A 308 16.32 11.19 -14.60
CA GLY A 308 15.99 10.99 -13.19
C GLY A 308 15.14 9.74 -12.95
N LEU A 309 15.20 8.75 -13.86
CA LEU A 309 14.48 7.49 -13.76
C LEU A 309 15.35 6.36 -13.23
N GLY A 310 16.67 6.40 -13.40
CA GLY A 310 17.55 5.29 -13.09
C GLY A 310 17.45 4.86 -11.62
N LEU A 311 17.61 5.78 -10.67
CA LEU A 311 17.57 5.43 -9.24
C LEU A 311 16.18 4.93 -8.82
N SER A 312 15.09 5.46 -9.35
CA SER A 312 13.73 4.98 -9.07
C SER A 312 13.48 3.59 -9.67
N ILE A 313 14.08 3.27 -10.83
CA ILE A 313 14.05 1.90 -11.40
C ILE A 313 14.81 0.94 -10.46
N ALA A 314 16.00 1.31 -10.02
CA ALA A 314 16.78 0.47 -9.11
C ALA A 314 16.04 0.23 -7.78
N ASP A 315 15.44 1.27 -7.21
CA ASP A 315 14.65 1.16 -5.98
C ASP A 315 13.45 0.23 -6.17
N LYS A 316 12.73 0.37 -7.28
CA LYS A 316 11.60 -0.50 -7.60
C LYS A 316 12.01 -1.95 -7.76
N ILE A 317 13.09 -2.22 -8.53
CA ILE A 317 13.61 -3.58 -8.70
C ILE A 317 14.00 -4.18 -7.34
N ILE A 318 14.70 -3.44 -6.50
CA ILE A 318 15.14 -3.92 -5.18
C ILE A 318 13.94 -4.18 -4.26
N SER A 319 12.91 -3.35 -4.33
CA SER A 319 11.66 -3.54 -3.58
C SER A 319 10.93 -4.84 -3.96
N LEU A 320 11.01 -5.30 -5.24
CA LEU A 320 10.47 -6.60 -5.66
C LEU A 320 11.08 -7.79 -4.90
N TYR A 321 12.31 -7.65 -4.42
CA TYR A 321 13.03 -8.64 -3.61
C TYR A 321 12.94 -8.37 -2.10
N GLY A 322 11.99 -7.52 -1.67
CA GLY A 322 11.84 -7.13 -0.26
C GLY A 322 13.03 -6.35 0.28
N GLY A 323 13.86 -5.82 -0.62
CA GLY A 323 15.05 -5.05 -0.28
C GLY A 323 14.79 -3.57 -0.04
N ARG A 324 15.85 -2.83 0.29
CA ARG A 324 15.81 -1.37 0.49
C ARG A 324 17.12 -0.74 0.06
N ILE A 325 17.04 0.49 -0.45
CA ILE A 325 18.19 1.35 -0.76
C ILE A 325 18.40 2.35 0.38
N LYS A 326 19.65 2.53 0.78
CA LYS A 326 20.08 3.66 1.61
C LYS A 326 21.23 4.37 0.91
N ILE A 327 21.23 5.69 0.97
CA ILE A 327 22.22 6.52 0.31
C ILE A 327 22.91 7.39 1.36
N TYR A 328 24.22 7.33 1.33
CA TYR A 328 25.11 8.16 2.14
C TYR A 328 25.97 8.97 1.18
N SER A 329 26.05 10.26 1.40
CA SER A 329 26.84 11.12 0.51
C SER A 329 27.35 12.33 1.26
N GLU A 330 28.52 12.79 0.81
CA GLU A 330 29.13 14.04 1.24
C GLU A 330 29.50 14.83 -0.02
N GLU A 331 28.94 16.03 -0.13
CA GLU A 331 29.11 16.89 -1.30
C GLU A 331 30.59 17.19 -1.56
N GLY A 332 31.05 17.04 -2.79
CA GLY A 332 32.43 17.19 -3.24
C GLY A 332 33.34 15.98 -2.90
N ILE A 333 32.89 14.98 -2.17
CA ILE A 333 33.74 13.91 -1.69
C ILE A 333 33.36 12.55 -2.25
N TYR A 334 32.09 12.06 -1.99
CA TYR A 334 31.67 10.72 -2.39
C TYR A 334 30.15 10.56 -2.41
N THR A 335 29.69 9.54 -3.14
CA THR A 335 28.36 8.94 -2.95
C THR A 335 28.51 7.45 -2.66
N GLU A 336 27.80 6.96 -1.67
CA GLU A 336 27.77 5.55 -1.26
C GLU A 336 26.34 5.05 -1.23
N ILE A 337 26.05 4.02 -2.02
CA ILE A 337 24.72 3.40 -2.13
C ILE A 337 24.79 2.03 -1.48
N VAL A 338 23.99 1.82 -0.47
CA VAL A 338 23.89 0.56 0.26
C VAL A 338 22.55 -0.11 -0.07
N LEU A 339 22.62 -1.25 -0.75
CA LEU A 339 21.48 -2.10 -1.04
C LEU A 339 21.43 -3.22 -0.04
N LYS A 340 20.26 -3.47 0.49
CA LYS A 340 19.99 -4.64 1.33
C LYS A 340 18.92 -5.48 0.64
N ILE A 341 19.23 -6.72 0.30
CA ILE A 341 18.31 -7.69 -0.32
C ILE A 341 18.22 -8.90 0.60
N LYS A 342 17.03 -9.43 0.84
CA LYS A 342 16.85 -10.69 1.55
C LYS A 342 17.35 -11.85 0.69
N ASN A 343 18.15 -12.75 1.28
CA ASN A 343 18.68 -13.94 0.64
C ASN A 343 18.16 -15.21 1.34
N GLU A 344 16.91 -15.18 1.78
CA GLU A 344 16.29 -16.33 2.46
C GLU A 344 16.41 -17.58 1.59
N LEU A 345 16.91 -18.62 2.23
CA LEU A 345 17.14 -19.99 1.69
C LEU A 345 15.83 -20.66 1.26
#